data_280f801223c0b4c28f98f8ed1c5fff85
#
_entry.id   280f801223c0b4c28f98f8ed1c5fff85
#
_cell.length_a   1.000
_cell.length_b   1.000
_cell.length_c   1.000
_cell.angle_alpha   90.00
_cell.angle_beta   90.00
_cell.angle_gamma   90.00
#
_symmetry.space_group_name_H-M   'P 1'
#
loop_
_entity.id
_entity.type
_entity.pdbx_description
1 polymer ?
#
loop_
_entity_poly.entity_id
_entity_poly.type
_entity_poly.pdbx_seq_one_letter_code
_entity_poly.pdbx_strand_id
1 'polypeptide(L)'
;MMRLIDHLGNGWAIMGAAEALTALEQFPKLRNSPRYMELLQNFQFHAGNLSLLQNKQDGKWHNVLDHPETFTETSATAMILTAMLRGLQYGWLDQGYLPIIEKG
;
A
#
# COMPACT_ATOMS: atom_id res chain seq x y z
N MET A 1 8.65 -21.17 -12.10
CA MET A 1 7.25 -20.89 -12.09
C MET A 1 6.93 -19.43 -12.21
N MET A 2 6.05 -19.11 -13.11
CA MET A 2 5.62 -17.74 -13.31
C MET A 2 4.75 -17.29 -12.17
N ARG A 3 5.10 -16.19 -11.58
CA ARG A 3 4.28 -15.63 -10.55
C ARG A 3 3.41 -14.55 -11.14
N LEU A 4 2.12 -14.71 -11.01
CA LEU A 4 1.19 -13.71 -11.49
C LEU A 4 1.05 -12.63 -10.43
N ILE A 5 0.82 -11.40 -10.89
CA ILE A 5 0.68 -10.28 -9.99
C ILE A 5 -0.68 -10.35 -9.33
N ASP A 6 -0.67 -10.40 -8.00
CA ASP A 6 -1.90 -10.47 -7.21
C ASP A 6 -2.03 -9.17 -6.44
N HIS A 7 -2.68 -8.20 -7.06
CA HIS A 7 -2.84 -6.90 -6.41
C HIS A 7 -3.82 -6.94 -5.26
N LEU A 8 -4.78 -7.89 -5.29
CA LEU A 8 -5.68 -8.01 -4.15
C LEU A 8 -4.91 -8.47 -2.92
N GLY A 9 -4.05 -9.48 -3.07
CA GLY A 9 -3.22 -9.93 -1.99
C GLY A 9 -2.27 -8.85 -1.50
N ASN A 10 -1.70 -8.08 -2.44
CA ASN A 10 -0.84 -6.96 -2.07
C ASN A 10 -1.63 -5.89 -1.35
N GLY A 11 -2.88 -5.66 -1.75
CA GLY A 11 -3.73 -4.69 -1.06
C GLY A 11 -3.97 -5.09 0.38
N TRP A 12 -4.29 -6.37 0.62
CA TRP A 12 -4.45 -6.85 1.98
C TRP A 12 -3.17 -6.71 2.78
N ALA A 13 -2.03 -7.03 2.17
CA ALA A 13 -0.76 -6.97 2.88
C ALA A 13 -0.38 -5.55 3.27
N ILE A 14 -0.52 -4.59 2.36
CA ILE A 14 -0.12 -3.23 2.69
C ILE A 14 -1.11 -2.60 3.66
N MET A 15 -2.40 -2.94 3.56
CA MET A 15 -3.38 -2.47 4.54
C MET A 15 -3.10 -3.04 5.93
N GLY A 16 -2.73 -4.32 5.98
CA GLY A 16 -2.38 -4.94 7.25
C GLY A 16 -1.19 -4.24 7.90
N ALA A 17 -0.18 -3.91 7.09
CA ALA A 17 0.98 -3.19 7.61
C ALA A 17 0.58 -1.80 8.11
N ALA A 18 -0.28 -1.11 7.37
CA ALA A 18 -0.74 0.22 7.78
C ALA A 18 -1.51 0.15 9.10
N GLU A 19 -2.35 -0.88 9.25
CA GLU A 19 -3.09 -1.05 10.49
C GLU A 19 -2.16 -1.33 11.67
N ALA A 20 -1.14 -2.16 11.44
CA ALA A 20 -0.19 -2.46 12.50
C ALA A 20 0.60 -1.21 12.91
N LEU A 21 1.04 -0.43 11.91
CA LEU A 21 1.75 0.80 12.21
C LEU A 21 0.86 1.79 12.96
N THR A 22 -0.41 1.88 12.54
CA THR A 22 -1.35 2.77 13.22
C THR A 22 -1.51 2.38 14.68
N ALA A 23 -1.60 1.08 14.94
CA ALA A 23 -1.72 0.61 16.31
C ALA A 23 -0.49 0.98 17.13
N LEU A 24 0.70 0.84 16.55
CA LEU A 24 1.94 1.18 17.26
C LEU A 24 2.08 2.67 17.50
N GLU A 25 1.48 3.51 16.64
CA GLU A 25 1.52 4.95 16.85
C GLU A 25 0.82 5.35 18.14
N GLN A 26 -0.09 4.51 18.61
CA GLN A 26 -0.81 4.80 19.85
C GLN A 26 0.07 4.62 21.09
N PHE A 27 1.24 4.00 20.94
CA PHE A 27 2.10 3.70 22.05
C PHE A 27 3.45 4.39 21.87
N PRO A 28 3.65 5.57 22.46
CA PRO A 28 4.88 6.34 22.23
C PRO A 28 6.16 5.55 22.50
N LYS A 29 6.12 4.63 23.46
CA LYS A 29 7.30 3.86 23.79
C LYS A 29 7.69 2.90 22.66
N LEU A 30 6.75 2.52 21.82
CA LEU A 30 7.02 1.57 20.77
C LEU A 30 7.35 2.22 19.44
N ARG A 31 7.14 3.51 19.31
CA ARG A 31 7.33 4.19 18.02
C ARG A 31 8.78 4.14 17.54
N ASN A 32 9.74 4.04 18.44
CA ASN A 32 11.13 3.98 18.04
C ASN A 32 11.75 2.62 18.31
N SER A 33 10.92 1.61 18.55
CA SER A 33 11.41 0.27 18.77
C SER A 33 11.95 -0.33 17.47
N PRO A 34 12.85 -1.32 17.55
CA PRO A 34 13.36 -1.96 16.35
C PRO A 34 12.23 -2.61 15.53
N ARG A 35 11.22 -3.16 16.18
CA ARG A 35 10.10 -3.75 15.49
C ARG A 35 9.33 -2.71 14.69
N TYR A 36 9.11 -1.53 15.28
CA TYR A 36 8.42 -0.47 14.60
C TYR A 36 9.21 -0.03 13.36
N MET A 37 10.52 0.14 13.52
CA MET A 37 11.35 0.58 12.40
C MET A 37 11.37 -0.45 11.28
N GLU A 38 11.42 -1.71 11.63
CA GLU A 38 11.41 -2.77 10.64
C GLU A 38 10.10 -2.77 9.87
N LEU A 39 8.99 -2.66 10.58
CA LEU A 39 7.67 -2.64 9.96
C LEU A 39 7.51 -1.42 9.06
N LEU A 40 8.01 -0.27 9.51
CA LEU A 40 7.95 0.95 8.72
C LEU A 40 8.76 0.82 7.44
N GLN A 41 9.96 0.27 7.52
CA GLN A 41 10.79 0.08 6.34
C GLN A 41 10.12 -0.87 5.35
N ASN A 42 9.51 -1.93 5.85
CA ASN A 42 8.80 -2.87 4.98
C ASN A 42 7.60 -2.21 4.31
N PHE A 43 6.89 -1.37 5.05
CA PHE A 43 5.77 -0.63 4.48
C PHE A 43 6.24 0.30 3.37
N GLN A 44 7.30 1.04 3.62
CA GLN A 44 7.85 1.96 2.63
C GLN A 44 8.32 1.24 1.38
N PHE A 45 8.98 0.11 1.56
CA PHE A 45 9.47 -0.68 0.44
C PHE A 45 8.30 -1.22 -0.38
N HIS A 46 7.28 -1.72 0.30
CA HIS A 46 6.10 -2.26 -0.38
C HIS A 46 5.37 -1.17 -1.15
N ALA A 47 5.19 -0.01 -0.54
CA ALA A 47 4.54 1.11 -1.20
C ALA A 47 5.32 1.55 -2.44
N GLY A 48 6.64 1.58 -2.33
CA GLY A 48 7.48 1.95 -3.46
C GLY A 48 7.32 0.99 -4.62
N ASN A 49 7.31 -0.31 -4.33
CA ASN A 49 7.12 -1.29 -5.39
C ASN A 49 5.74 -1.18 -6.03
N LEU A 50 4.71 -0.97 -5.22
CA LEU A 50 3.38 -0.81 -5.76
C LEU A 50 3.23 0.44 -6.61
N SER A 51 3.95 1.51 -6.26
CA SER A 51 3.87 2.72 -7.05
C SER A 51 4.39 2.50 -8.47
N LEU A 52 5.33 1.58 -8.63
CA LEU A 52 5.86 1.25 -9.94
C LEU A 52 4.90 0.41 -10.76
N LEU A 53 3.98 -0.28 -10.10
CA LEU A 53 3.03 -1.16 -10.76
C LEU A 53 1.70 -0.49 -11.08
N GLN A 54 1.53 0.75 -10.66
CA GLN A 54 0.29 1.46 -10.93
C GLN A 54 0.10 1.66 -12.43
N ASN A 55 -1.11 1.40 -12.91
CA ASN A 55 -1.43 1.64 -14.31
C ASN A 55 -1.40 3.13 -14.59
N LYS A 56 -0.63 3.52 -15.60
CA LYS A 56 -0.40 4.94 -15.84
C LYS A 56 -1.57 5.65 -16.50
N GLN A 57 -2.48 4.88 -17.07
CA GLN A 57 -3.62 5.47 -17.73
C GLN A 57 -4.77 5.77 -16.79
N ASP A 58 -5.08 4.84 -15.89
CA ASP A 58 -6.22 5.04 -15.00
C ASP A 58 -5.85 5.08 -13.52
N GLY A 59 -4.59 4.89 -13.18
CA GLY A 59 -4.13 4.97 -11.80
C GLY A 59 -4.49 3.80 -10.92
N LYS A 60 -5.02 2.75 -11.51
CA LYS A 60 -5.45 1.59 -10.75
C LYS A 60 -4.44 0.47 -10.81
N TRP A 61 -4.66 -0.54 -9.97
CA TRP A 61 -3.85 -1.75 -9.97
C TRP A 61 -4.70 -2.90 -10.48
N HIS A 62 -4.32 -3.41 -11.66
CA HIS A 62 -5.06 -4.45 -12.34
C HIS A 62 -4.38 -5.79 -12.18
N ASN A 63 -5.16 -6.82 -11.88
CA ASN A 63 -4.61 -8.17 -11.83
C ASN A 63 -4.40 -8.69 -13.24
N VAL A 64 -3.26 -9.36 -13.44
CA VAL A 64 -2.94 -9.88 -14.75
C VAL A 64 -3.95 -10.91 -15.22
N LEU A 65 -4.44 -11.74 -14.31
CA LEU A 65 -5.43 -12.75 -14.62
C LEU A 65 -6.84 -12.27 -14.64
N ASP A 66 -7.05 -11.02 -14.30
CA ASP A 66 -8.35 -10.56 -14.04
C ASP A 66 -9.00 -10.20 -15.31
N HIS A 67 -10.00 -10.79 -15.76
CA HIS A 67 -10.63 -10.32 -16.90
C HIS A 67 -11.87 -9.69 -16.46
N PRO A 68 -12.93 -9.98 -16.22
CA PRO A 68 -14.04 -9.12 -15.86
C PRO A 68 -14.20 -8.91 -14.38
N GLU A 69 -13.18 -9.17 -13.62
CA GLU A 69 -13.27 -9.10 -12.16
C GLU A 69 -13.07 -7.69 -11.66
N THR A 70 -13.91 -6.78 -12.13
CA THR A 70 -13.75 -5.38 -11.73
C THR A 70 -13.83 -5.18 -10.24
N PHE A 71 -14.61 -6.01 -9.55
CA PHE A 71 -14.71 -5.91 -8.10
C PHE A 71 -13.34 -6.12 -7.46
N THR A 72 -12.60 -7.12 -7.92
CA THR A 72 -11.30 -7.41 -7.37
C THR A 72 -10.32 -6.27 -7.61
N GLU A 73 -10.32 -5.72 -8.83
CA GLU A 73 -9.47 -4.58 -9.14
C GLU A 73 -9.82 -3.39 -8.27
N THR A 74 -11.10 -3.11 -8.12
CA THR A 74 -11.56 -1.98 -7.33
C THR A 74 -11.17 -2.15 -5.88
N SER A 75 -11.31 -3.37 -5.35
CA SER A 75 -10.95 -3.64 -3.96
C SER A 75 -9.46 -3.46 -3.74
N ALA A 76 -8.64 -4.00 -4.64
CA ALA A 76 -7.19 -3.89 -4.51
C ALA A 76 -6.76 -2.42 -4.57
N THR A 77 -7.28 -1.69 -5.54
CA THR A 77 -6.94 -0.28 -5.70
C THR A 77 -7.34 0.51 -4.46
N ALA A 78 -8.54 0.27 -3.94
CA ALA A 78 -9.01 0.98 -2.76
C ALA A 78 -8.12 0.73 -1.55
N MET A 79 -7.70 -0.52 -1.34
CA MET A 79 -6.86 -0.85 -0.21
C MET A 79 -5.47 -0.22 -0.32
N ILE A 80 -4.89 -0.26 -1.52
CA ILE A 80 -3.57 0.31 -1.75
C ILE A 80 -3.61 1.82 -1.54
N LEU A 81 -4.60 2.48 -2.11
CA LEU A 81 -4.71 3.94 -1.97
C LEU A 81 -4.98 4.34 -0.53
N THR A 82 -5.82 3.59 0.16
CA THR A 82 -6.11 3.89 1.56
C THR A 82 -4.85 3.77 2.41
N ALA A 83 -4.06 2.72 2.18
CA ALA A 83 -2.83 2.53 2.92
C ALA A 83 -1.83 3.65 2.63
N MET A 84 -1.71 4.04 1.37
CA MET A 84 -0.79 5.12 1.00
C MET A 84 -1.23 6.46 1.59
N LEU A 85 -2.53 6.73 1.57
CA LEU A 85 -3.04 7.96 2.16
C LEU A 85 -2.74 8.01 3.65
N ARG A 86 -2.93 6.89 4.34
CA ARG A 86 -2.59 6.82 5.75
C ARG A 86 -1.09 7.05 5.96
N GLY A 87 -0.27 6.53 5.03
CA GLY A 87 1.17 6.78 5.06
C GLY A 87 1.51 8.25 5.00
N LEU A 88 0.80 9.01 4.16
CA LEU A 88 1.00 10.45 4.11
C LEU A 88 0.57 11.12 5.41
N GLN A 89 -0.58 10.69 5.94
CA GLN A 89 -1.12 11.30 7.15
C GLN A 89 -0.20 11.14 8.35
N TYR A 90 0.46 9.99 8.47
CA TYR A 90 1.34 9.73 9.59
C TYR A 90 2.80 10.06 9.30
N GLY A 91 3.11 10.49 8.09
CA GLY A 91 4.48 10.80 7.75
C GLY A 91 5.34 9.60 7.42
N TRP A 92 4.73 8.44 7.20
CA TRP A 92 5.49 7.24 6.79
C TRP A 92 5.97 7.33 5.35
N LEU A 93 5.23 8.05 4.52
CA LEU A 93 5.56 8.26 3.11
C LEU A 93 5.70 9.76 2.87
N ASP A 94 6.54 10.13 1.91
CA ASP A 94 6.73 11.54 1.62
C ASP A 94 5.68 12.04 0.63
N GLN A 95 5.70 13.35 0.37
CA GLN A 95 4.68 13.98 -0.47
C GLN A 95 4.76 13.54 -1.93
N GLY A 96 5.82 12.88 -2.32
CA GLY A 96 5.93 12.35 -3.66
C GLY A 96 4.88 11.31 -3.99
N TYR A 97 4.22 10.76 -2.97
CA TYR A 97 3.16 9.80 -3.18
C TYR A 97 1.81 10.44 -3.48
N LEU A 98 1.68 11.73 -3.27
CA LEU A 98 0.41 12.41 -3.50
C LEU A 98 -0.09 12.25 -4.94
N PRO A 99 0.74 12.46 -5.97
CA PRO A 99 0.27 12.27 -7.35
C PRO A 99 -0.22 10.85 -7.62
N ILE A 100 0.41 9.86 -6.98
CA ILE A 100 0.01 8.47 -7.15
C ILE A 100 -1.39 8.26 -6.58
N ILE A 101 -1.62 8.79 -5.40
CA ILE A 101 -2.92 8.66 -4.74
C ILE A 101 -3.99 9.40 -5.52
N GLU A 102 -3.69 10.59 -5.99
CA GLU A 102 -4.68 11.39 -6.71
C GLU A 102 -5.05 10.76 -8.05
N LYS A 103 -4.10 10.05 -8.66
CA LYS A 103 -4.37 9.42 -9.94
C LYS A 103 -5.32 8.22 -9.77
N GLY A 104 -5.22 7.53 -8.67
CA GLY A 104 -6.11 6.39 -8.38
C GLY A 104 -7.47 6.84 -7.83
#